data_bd29e3cd970159d0586c5f47df625e37
#
_entry.id   bd29e3cd970159d0586c5f47df625e37
#
_cell.length_a   1.000
_cell.length_b   1.000
_cell.length_c   1.000
_cell.angle_alpha   90.00
_cell.angle_beta   90.00
_cell.angle_gamma   90.00
#
_symmetry.space_group_name_H-M   'P 1'
#
loop_
_entity.id
_entity.type
_entity.pdbx_description
1 polymer ?
#
loop_
_entity_poly.entity_id
_entity_poly.type
_entity_poly.pdbx_seq_one_letter_code
_entity_poly.pdbx_strand_id
1 'polypeptide(L)'
;MALHYSKSGALIEIRGNIAPESALGSGGLKLVKSGSFGEDGDGAERFYKFAAVFQTVIEGLSIEEGEHLVFIQPSIGSLRRSVAAVREEGGENLLGICLFRLRLHGDATTLSPLEVAAAVENKETTFGLASSLKRLEGHRGLLTISNSGNAASLVGEGAFVLDIPVNDQGVAGIVSYEGFGSVEPICRETKRTSPCSVRRANVFRLKANRWRPGSQAVVEVNFGPEATGRELMALATLRSDDGRVIVETVQFVSK
;
A
#
# COMPACT_ATOMS: atom_id res chain seq x y z
N MET A 1 1.73 4.48 -15.28
CA MET A 1 1.33 5.47 -16.30
C MET A 1 -0.10 5.89 -16.00
N ALA A 2 -0.35 7.20 -15.98
CA ALA A 2 -1.68 7.80 -15.82
C ALA A 2 -2.15 8.34 -17.16
N LEU A 3 -3.36 7.96 -17.58
CA LEU A 3 -4.02 8.39 -18.79
C LEU A 3 -5.20 9.27 -18.42
N HIS A 4 -5.19 10.53 -18.85
CA HIS A 4 -6.25 11.51 -18.59
C HIS A 4 -7.23 11.53 -19.76
N TYR A 5 -8.50 11.32 -19.47
CA TYR A 5 -9.58 11.28 -20.47
C TYR A 5 -10.63 12.35 -20.19
N SER A 6 -11.14 12.97 -21.25
CA SER A 6 -12.30 13.85 -21.20
C SER A 6 -13.58 13.12 -20.77
N LYS A 7 -14.63 13.87 -20.49
CA LYS A 7 -15.99 13.34 -20.23
C LYS A 7 -16.51 12.46 -21.38
N SER A 8 -16.15 12.80 -22.61
CA SER A 8 -16.54 12.03 -23.83
C SER A 8 -15.67 10.79 -24.08
N GLY A 9 -14.63 10.56 -23.26
CA GLY A 9 -13.71 9.44 -23.40
C GLY A 9 -12.54 9.67 -24.36
N ALA A 10 -12.31 10.91 -24.81
CA ALA A 10 -11.12 11.23 -25.59
C ALA A 10 -9.90 11.36 -24.68
N LEU A 11 -8.77 10.76 -25.06
CA LEU A 11 -7.50 10.91 -24.35
C LEU A 11 -7.01 12.35 -24.49
N ILE A 12 -6.80 13.02 -23.35
CA ILE A 12 -6.30 14.40 -23.28
C ILE A 12 -4.79 14.38 -23.11
N GLU A 13 -4.28 13.63 -22.13
CA GLU A 13 -2.89 13.68 -21.74
C GLU A 13 -2.41 12.34 -21.12
N ILE A 14 -1.09 12.11 -21.19
CA ILE A 14 -0.42 10.98 -20.55
C ILE A 14 0.61 11.50 -19.56
N ARG A 15 0.54 11.05 -18.31
CA ARG A 15 1.48 11.40 -17.24
C ARG A 15 2.19 10.17 -16.68
N GLY A 16 3.49 10.30 -16.48
CA GLY A 16 4.32 9.23 -15.91
C GLY A 16 4.61 9.36 -14.42
N ASN A 17 4.32 10.52 -13.83
CA ASN A 17 4.72 10.88 -12.46
C ASN A 17 3.57 10.82 -11.44
N ILE A 18 2.33 10.63 -11.87
CA ILE A 18 1.17 10.58 -10.98
C ILE A 18 0.92 9.14 -10.56
N ALA A 19 0.81 8.91 -9.25
CA ALA A 19 0.48 7.61 -8.68
C ALA A 19 -1.02 7.44 -8.41
N PRO A 20 -1.58 6.23 -8.51
CA PRO A 20 -2.99 6.00 -8.14
C PRO A 20 -3.27 6.28 -6.67
N GLU A 21 -2.29 6.18 -5.79
CA GLU A 21 -2.40 6.55 -4.36
C GLU A 21 -2.65 8.05 -4.18
N SER A 22 -2.01 8.90 -5.00
CA SER A 22 -2.24 10.35 -5.00
C SER A 22 -3.69 10.67 -5.41
N ALA A 23 -4.24 9.90 -6.36
CA ALA A 23 -5.64 10.03 -6.77
C ALA A 23 -6.61 9.69 -5.63
N LEU A 24 -6.36 8.64 -4.86
CA LEU A 24 -7.16 8.28 -3.69
C LEU A 24 -7.11 9.34 -2.57
N GLY A 25 -5.96 9.99 -2.40
CA GLY A 25 -5.77 11.02 -1.37
C GLY A 25 -6.32 12.41 -1.73
N SER A 26 -6.68 12.64 -2.99
CA SER A 26 -7.03 13.99 -3.47
C SER A 26 -8.39 14.50 -3.00
N GLY A 27 -9.28 13.63 -2.52
CA GLY A 27 -10.67 13.97 -2.17
C GLY A 27 -11.56 14.34 -3.37
N GLY A 28 -10.99 14.78 -4.48
CA GLY A 28 -11.71 15.16 -5.70
C GLY A 28 -11.90 14.02 -6.71
N LEU A 29 -11.20 12.91 -6.54
CA LEU A 29 -11.29 11.74 -7.39
C LEU A 29 -11.87 10.54 -6.64
N LYS A 30 -12.83 9.87 -7.28
CA LYS A 30 -13.44 8.65 -6.78
C LYS A 30 -13.00 7.46 -7.63
N LEU A 31 -12.48 6.41 -7.01
CA LEU A 31 -12.22 5.14 -7.68
C LEU A 31 -13.56 4.54 -8.15
N VAL A 32 -13.75 4.42 -9.45
CA VAL A 32 -14.99 3.90 -10.06
C VAL A 32 -14.84 2.49 -10.61
N LYS A 33 -13.62 2.10 -10.98
CA LYS A 33 -13.33 0.75 -11.46
C LYS A 33 -11.86 0.40 -11.23
N SER A 34 -11.62 -0.85 -10.86
CA SER A 34 -10.30 -1.47 -10.87
C SER A 34 -10.40 -2.88 -11.43
N GLY A 35 -9.32 -3.40 -11.96
CA GLY A 35 -9.27 -4.73 -12.52
C GLY A 35 -7.89 -5.07 -13.07
N SER A 36 -7.83 -6.18 -13.81
CA SER A 36 -6.63 -6.63 -14.49
C SER A 36 -6.87 -6.79 -15.99
N PHE A 37 -5.82 -6.58 -16.78
CA PHE A 37 -5.79 -6.93 -18.20
C PHE A 37 -5.12 -8.29 -18.33
N GLY A 38 -5.69 -9.18 -19.12
CA GLY A 38 -5.17 -10.53 -19.37
C GLY A 38 -5.89 -11.62 -18.60
N GLU A 39 -5.40 -12.85 -18.73
CA GLU A 39 -5.95 -14.01 -18.04
C GLU A 39 -5.80 -13.88 -16.52
N ASP A 40 -6.82 -14.32 -15.78
CA ASP A 40 -6.84 -14.30 -14.34
C ASP A 40 -5.65 -15.10 -13.77
N GLY A 41 -4.82 -14.45 -12.99
CA GLY A 41 -3.66 -15.06 -12.34
C GLY A 41 -2.50 -14.08 -12.11
N ASP A 42 -1.38 -14.64 -11.69
CA ASP A 42 -0.12 -13.98 -11.27
C ASP A 42 0.58 -13.14 -12.37
N GLY A 43 -0.12 -12.56 -13.29
CA GLY A 43 0.53 -11.94 -14.42
C GLY A 43 -0.20 -10.81 -15.09
N ALA A 44 -1.39 -10.47 -14.63
CA ALA A 44 -2.16 -9.44 -15.27
C ALA A 44 -1.65 -8.03 -14.87
N GLU A 45 -1.58 -7.12 -15.83
CA GLU A 45 -1.40 -5.70 -15.53
C GLU A 45 -2.65 -5.18 -14.82
N ARG A 46 -2.46 -4.33 -13.82
CA ARG A 46 -3.56 -3.72 -13.07
C ARG A 46 -3.94 -2.38 -13.64
N PHE A 47 -5.23 -2.11 -13.67
CA PHE A 47 -5.74 -0.78 -13.96
C PHE A 47 -6.64 -0.25 -12.85
N TYR A 48 -6.60 1.07 -12.69
CA TYR A 48 -7.44 1.82 -11.76
C TYR A 48 -8.05 3.00 -12.50
N LYS A 49 -9.38 3.07 -12.55
CA LYS A 49 -10.11 4.18 -13.16
C LYS A 49 -10.75 5.04 -12.08
N PHE A 50 -10.41 6.31 -12.09
CA PHE A 50 -11.00 7.33 -11.22
C PHE A 50 -11.87 8.26 -12.05
N ALA A 51 -12.92 8.80 -11.43
CA ALA A 51 -13.74 9.89 -11.99
C ALA A 51 -13.61 11.11 -11.08
N ALA A 52 -13.45 12.29 -11.67
CA ALA A 52 -13.49 13.54 -10.93
C ALA A 52 -14.95 13.86 -10.53
N VAL A 53 -15.16 14.03 -9.23
CA VAL A 53 -16.47 14.40 -8.67
C VAL A 53 -16.65 15.91 -8.56
N PHE A 54 -15.56 16.64 -8.63
CA PHE A 54 -15.46 18.10 -8.83
C PHE A 54 -14.07 18.40 -9.39
N GLN A 55 -13.88 19.62 -9.91
CA GLN A 55 -12.56 20.06 -10.40
C GLN A 55 -11.50 19.87 -9.32
N THR A 56 -10.40 19.21 -9.66
CA THR A 56 -9.31 18.93 -8.74
C THR A 56 -7.95 19.04 -9.42
N VAL A 57 -6.90 19.22 -8.62
CA VAL A 57 -5.52 19.26 -9.11
C VAL A 57 -4.70 18.18 -8.41
N ILE A 58 -3.99 17.33 -9.19
CA ILE A 58 -3.12 16.28 -8.69
C ILE A 58 -1.77 16.40 -9.37
N GLU A 59 -0.70 16.55 -8.59
CA GLU A 59 0.68 16.64 -9.10
C GLU A 59 0.80 17.64 -10.27
N GLY A 60 0.08 18.76 -10.18
CA GLY A 60 0.03 19.80 -11.20
C GLY A 60 -0.86 19.50 -12.42
N LEU A 61 -1.57 18.37 -12.45
CA LEU A 61 -2.57 18.07 -13.46
C LEU A 61 -3.95 18.56 -13.00
N SER A 62 -4.57 19.47 -13.75
CA SER A 62 -5.96 19.89 -13.55
C SER A 62 -6.90 18.89 -14.22
N ILE A 63 -7.90 18.44 -13.47
CA ILE A 63 -8.90 17.46 -13.90
C ILE A 63 -10.28 18.06 -13.63
N GLU A 64 -11.08 18.25 -14.68
CA GLU A 64 -12.41 18.83 -14.57
C GLU A 64 -13.42 17.79 -14.07
N GLU A 65 -14.49 18.26 -13.46
CA GLU A 65 -15.61 17.41 -13.03
C GLU A 65 -16.10 16.51 -14.16
N GLY A 66 -16.23 15.20 -13.90
CA GLY A 66 -16.67 14.18 -14.86
C GLY A 66 -15.60 13.68 -15.82
N GLU A 67 -14.38 14.21 -15.77
CA GLU A 67 -13.23 13.62 -16.46
C GLU A 67 -12.71 12.39 -15.73
N HIS A 68 -11.89 11.60 -16.41
CA HIS A 68 -11.40 10.33 -15.90
C HIS A 68 -9.87 10.28 -15.90
N LEU A 69 -9.32 9.68 -14.86
CA LEU A 69 -7.92 9.33 -14.78
C LEU A 69 -7.78 7.80 -14.68
N VAL A 70 -7.07 7.21 -15.64
CA VAL A 70 -6.85 5.76 -15.69
C VAL A 70 -5.37 5.46 -15.47
N PHE A 71 -5.09 4.66 -14.47
CA PHE A 71 -3.74 4.18 -14.20
C PHE A 71 -3.57 2.77 -14.73
N ILE A 72 -2.47 2.52 -15.42
CA ILE A 72 -2.03 1.19 -15.81
C ILE A 72 -0.71 0.93 -15.08
N GLN A 73 -0.68 -0.15 -14.31
CA GLN A 73 0.49 -0.55 -13.53
C GLN A 73 0.96 -1.94 -13.96
N PRO A 74 2.28 -2.09 -14.22
CA PRO A 74 2.86 -3.39 -14.44
C PRO A 74 2.72 -4.26 -13.18
N SER A 75 2.64 -5.56 -13.36
CA SER A 75 2.72 -6.54 -12.28
C SER A 75 4.05 -7.28 -12.32
N ILE A 76 4.45 -7.89 -11.21
CA ILE A 76 5.61 -8.79 -11.16
C ILE A 76 5.44 -9.92 -12.17
N GLY A 77 4.22 -10.48 -12.27
CA GLY A 77 3.92 -11.56 -13.19
C GLY A 77 4.04 -11.16 -14.67
N SER A 78 3.60 -9.95 -15.07
CA SER A 78 3.78 -9.49 -16.46
C SER A 78 5.25 -9.32 -16.82
N LEU A 79 6.06 -8.76 -15.89
CA LEU A 79 7.50 -8.65 -16.09
C LEU A 79 8.18 -10.03 -16.15
N ARG A 80 7.78 -10.96 -15.27
CA ARG A 80 8.31 -12.34 -15.24
C ARG A 80 8.08 -13.05 -16.57
N ARG A 81 6.86 -12.96 -17.13
CA ARG A 81 6.56 -13.54 -18.46
C ARG A 81 7.37 -12.91 -19.57
N SER A 82 7.51 -11.58 -19.57
CA SER A 82 8.33 -10.88 -20.56
C SER A 82 9.80 -11.31 -20.49
N VAL A 83 10.36 -11.43 -19.28
CA VAL A 83 11.73 -11.91 -19.08
C VAL A 83 11.88 -13.37 -19.53
N ALA A 84 10.91 -14.23 -19.25
CA ALA A 84 10.93 -15.62 -19.67
C ALA A 84 10.90 -15.74 -21.20
N ALA A 85 9.99 -15.01 -21.87
CA ALA A 85 9.88 -15.01 -23.34
C ALA A 85 11.19 -14.53 -24.00
N VAL A 86 11.79 -13.44 -23.51
CA VAL A 86 13.08 -12.95 -24.04
C VAL A 86 14.19 -13.97 -23.86
N ARG A 87 14.23 -14.70 -22.74
CA ARG A 87 15.22 -15.74 -22.51
C ARG A 87 15.02 -16.94 -23.43
N GLU A 88 13.78 -17.33 -23.66
CA GLU A 88 13.45 -18.43 -24.55
C GLU A 88 13.81 -18.10 -26.01
N GLU A 89 13.44 -16.93 -26.49
CA GLU A 89 13.71 -16.49 -27.87
C GLU A 89 15.22 -16.18 -28.10
N GLY A 90 15.90 -15.59 -27.11
CA GLY A 90 17.31 -15.23 -27.21
C GLY A 90 18.27 -16.42 -27.09
N GLY A 91 17.86 -17.47 -26.39
CA GLY A 91 18.66 -18.69 -26.20
C GLY A 91 20.09 -18.41 -25.72
N GLU A 92 21.05 -19.17 -26.28
CA GLU A 92 22.46 -19.04 -25.94
C GLU A 92 23.11 -17.72 -26.43
N ASN A 93 22.47 -17.00 -27.33
CA ASN A 93 22.96 -15.73 -27.85
C ASN A 93 22.54 -14.52 -27.01
N LEU A 94 21.74 -14.72 -25.97
CA LEU A 94 21.28 -13.66 -25.11
C LEU A 94 22.39 -13.17 -24.18
N LEU A 95 22.95 -12.00 -24.45
CA LEU A 95 24.01 -11.38 -23.63
C LEU A 95 23.46 -10.71 -22.36
N GLY A 96 22.17 -10.36 -22.33
CA GLY A 96 21.53 -9.70 -21.20
C GLY A 96 20.18 -9.11 -21.55
N ILE A 97 19.46 -8.64 -20.53
CA ILE A 97 18.16 -7.98 -20.66
C ILE A 97 18.29 -6.56 -20.16
N CYS A 98 17.95 -5.58 -20.99
CA CYS A 98 17.89 -4.18 -20.60
C CYS A 98 16.44 -3.84 -20.19
N LEU A 99 16.25 -3.45 -18.93
CA LEU A 99 14.96 -2.97 -18.45
C LEU A 99 14.91 -1.45 -18.67
N PHE A 100 13.96 -1.02 -19.48
CA PHE A 100 13.74 0.40 -19.70
C PHE A 100 13.02 1.00 -18.47
N ARG A 101 13.66 2.05 -17.92
CA ARG A 101 13.17 2.84 -16.80
C ARG A 101 13.07 2.10 -15.47
N LEU A 102 14.19 2.09 -14.76
CA LEU A 102 14.19 1.79 -13.33
C LEU A 102 13.47 2.91 -12.56
N ARG A 103 12.87 2.55 -11.44
CA ARG A 103 12.21 3.47 -10.54
C ARG A 103 13.19 4.52 -10.02
N LEU A 104 12.88 5.79 -10.24
CA LEU A 104 13.55 6.92 -9.59
C LEU A 104 12.92 7.14 -8.20
N HIS A 105 13.65 7.85 -7.34
CA HIS A 105 13.11 8.27 -6.04
C HIS A 105 11.80 9.07 -6.26
N GLY A 106 10.72 8.67 -5.56
CA GLY A 106 9.40 9.28 -5.71
C GLY A 106 8.56 8.77 -6.89
N ASP A 107 9.11 7.95 -7.81
CA ASP A 107 8.32 7.35 -8.88
C ASP A 107 7.42 6.23 -8.33
N ALA A 108 6.13 6.48 -8.31
CA ALA A 108 5.12 5.57 -7.81
C ALA A 108 4.45 4.72 -8.90
N THR A 109 4.84 4.90 -10.18
CA THR A 109 4.18 4.27 -11.33
C THR A 109 4.88 3.00 -11.82
N THR A 110 6.08 2.70 -11.31
CA THR A 110 6.88 1.54 -11.68
C THR A 110 7.01 0.53 -10.55
N LEU A 111 7.42 -0.69 -10.88
CA LEU A 111 7.79 -1.70 -9.90
C LEU A 111 8.98 -1.23 -9.06
N SER A 112 9.02 -1.61 -7.79
CA SER A 112 10.16 -1.37 -6.92
C SER A 112 11.36 -2.22 -7.36
N PRO A 113 12.60 -1.88 -6.97
CA PRO A 113 13.76 -2.72 -7.27
C PRO A 113 13.63 -4.16 -6.75
N LEU A 114 12.96 -4.36 -5.61
CA LEU A 114 12.72 -5.69 -5.04
C LEU A 114 11.71 -6.49 -5.89
N GLU A 115 10.65 -5.85 -6.39
CA GLU A 115 9.70 -6.47 -7.31
C GLU A 115 10.37 -6.84 -8.65
N VAL A 116 11.21 -5.94 -9.18
CA VAL A 116 11.98 -6.21 -10.41
C VAL A 116 12.94 -7.39 -10.21
N ALA A 117 13.72 -7.39 -9.13
CA ALA A 117 14.63 -8.49 -8.81
C ALA A 117 13.88 -9.82 -8.68
N ALA A 118 12.75 -9.84 -7.97
CA ALA A 118 11.93 -11.05 -7.83
C ALA A 118 11.42 -11.56 -9.18
N ALA A 119 10.99 -10.65 -10.08
CA ALA A 119 10.54 -11.04 -11.43
C ALA A 119 11.67 -11.61 -12.28
N VAL A 120 12.84 -10.95 -12.30
CA VAL A 120 14.01 -11.36 -13.09
C VAL A 120 14.60 -12.68 -12.59
N GLU A 121 14.66 -12.87 -11.28
CA GLU A 121 15.18 -14.09 -10.65
C GLU A 121 14.14 -15.22 -10.53
N ASN A 122 12.93 -14.99 -11.01
CA ASN A 122 11.79 -15.91 -10.90
C ASN A 122 11.49 -16.36 -9.45
N LYS A 123 11.68 -15.46 -8.49
CA LYS A 123 11.37 -15.71 -7.08
C LYS A 123 9.88 -15.62 -6.81
N GLU A 124 9.40 -16.41 -5.87
CA GLU A 124 8.03 -16.28 -5.37
C GLU A 124 7.75 -14.88 -4.81
N THR A 125 6.50 -14.46 -4.96
CA THR A 125 6.00 -13.19 -4.41
C THR A 125 5.64 -13.41 -2.94
N THR A 126 6.37 -12.78 -2.04
CA THR A 126 6.18 -12.92 -0.60
C THR A 126 5.94 -11.57 0.06
N PHE A 127 5.03 -11.54 1.02
CA PHE A 127 4.94 -10.46 1.98
C PHE A 127 5.82 -10.77 3.18
N GLY A 128 6.51 -9.75 3.68
CA GLY A 128 7.24 -9.84 4.93
C GLY A 128 6.99 -8.56 5.70
N LEU A 129 6.54 -8.68 6.94
CA LEU A 129 6.40 -7.55 7.85
C LEU A 129 7.52 -7.59 8.88
N ALA A 130 8.37 -6.57 8.86
CA ALA A 130 9.34 -6.34 9.91
C ALA A 130 8.83 -5.24 10.83
N SER A 131 8.97 -5.45 12.14
CA SER A 131 8.45 -4.54 13.15
C SER A 131 9.48 -4.30 14.26
N SER A 132 9.40 -3.14 14.89
CA SER A 132 10.20 -2.81 16.08
C SER A 132 9.46 -1.84 16.98
N LEU A 133 9.79 -1.88 18.28
CA LEU A 133 9.34 -0.93 19.29
C LEU A 133 10.56 -0.22 19.87
N LYS A 134 10.56 1.11 19.85
CA LYS A 134 11.51 1.94 20.58
C LYS A 134 10.75 2.66 21.69
N ARG A 135 11.10 2.38 22.95
CA ARG A 135 10.58 3.12 24.11
C ARG A 135 11.19 4.51 24.14
N LEU A 136 10.36 5.50 24.38
CA LEU A 136 10.73 6.89 24.59
C LEU A 136 10.56 7.26 26.06
N GLU A 137 10.98 8.47 26.43
CA GLU A 137 10.78 8.97 27.80
C GLU A 137 9.29 9.06 28.16
N GLY A 138 9.00 8.84 29.43
CA GLY A 138 7.64 8.73 29.95
C GLY A 138 6.97 7.44 29.47
N HIS A 139 5.67 7.50 29.26
CA HIS A 139 4.87 6.37 28.79
C HIS A 139 4.70 6.36 27.24
N ARG A 140 5.72 6.84 26.50
CA ARG A 140 5.65 6.87 25.03
C ARG A 140 6.48 5.78 24.37
N GLY A 141 6.12 5.44 23.15
CA GLY A 141 6.87 4.53 22.31
C GLY A 141 6.67 4.79 20.83
N LEU A 142 7.65 4.38 20.06
CA LEU A 142 7.65 4.49 18.60
C LEU A 142 7.55 3.07 18.03
N LEU A 143 6.42 2.77 17.40
CA LEU A 143 6.20 1.54 16.66
C LEU A 143 6.63 1.77 15.22
N THR A 144 7.53 0.93 14.71
CA THR A 144 7.93 0.95 13.30
C THR A 144 7.49 -0.36 12.66
N ILE A 145 6.86 -0.27 11.50
CA ILE A 145 6.50 -1.42 10.68
C ILE A 145 6.97 -1.18 9.25
N SER A 146 7.51 -2.19 8.59
CA SER A 146 7.97 -2.10 7.21
C SER A 146 7.64 -3.35 6.41
N ASN A 147 7.46 -3.19 5.10
CA ASN A 147 7.37 -4.30 4.17
C ASN A 147 8.78 -4.73 3.74
N SER A 148 9.25 -5.81 4.32
CA SER A 148 10.54 -6.45 3.99
C SER A 148 10.43 -7.51 2.88
N GLY A 149 9.21 -7.79 2.41
CA GLY A 149 8.96 -8.70 1.29
C GLY A 149 9.16 -8.05 -0.08
N ASN A 150 8.84 -8.80 -1.13
CA ASN A 150 8.93 -8.37 -2.52
C ASN A 150 7.54 -8.15 -3.17
N ALA A 151 6.45 -8.23 -2.39
CA ALA A 151 5.09 -8.04 -2.86
C ALA A 151 4.50 -6.70 -2.41
N ALA A 152 3.74 -6.05 -3.29
CA ALA A 152 2.95 -4.87 -2.97
C ALA A 152 1.49 -5.22 -2.66
N SER A 153 0.79 -4.35 -1.92
CA SER A 153 -0.65 -4.42 -1.81
C SER A 153 -1.35 -3.92 -3.07
N LEU A 154 -2.63 -4.21 -3.20
CA LEU A 154 -3.53 -3.46 -4.08
C LEU A 154 -3.46 -1.96 -3.78
N VAL A 155 -3.96 -1.14 -4.71
CA VAL A 155 -4.30 0.25 -4.46
C VAL A 155 -5.76 0.32 -4.04
N GLY A 156 -6.04 0.96 -2.92
CA GLY A 156 -7.40 1.14 -2.42
C GLY A 156 -7.41 1.51 -0.95
N GLU A 157 -8.54 2.05 -0.51
CA GLU A 157 -8.72 2.38 0.90
C GLU A 157 -8.55 1.13 1.78
N GLY A 158 -7.63 1.19 2.75
CA GLY A 158 -7.34 0.06 3.62
C GLY A 158 -6.72 -1.13 2.89
N ALA A 159 -5.94 -0.89 1.84
CA ALA A 159 -5.13 -1.92 1.20
C ALA A 159 -4.12 -2.56 2.17
N PHE A 160 -3.63 -1.77 3.13
CA PHE A 160 -2.95 -2.24 4.32
C PHE A 160 -3.61 -1.63 5.56
N VAL A 161 -3.90 -2.45 6.54
CA VAL A 161 -4.54 -2.08 7.80
C VAL A 161 -3.70 -2.60 8.96
N LEU A 162 -3.42 -1.74 9.93
CA LEU A 162 -2.81 -2.12 11.20
C LEU A 162 -3.78 -1.81 12.34
N ASP A 163 -4.26 -2.85 13.00
CA ASP A 163 -5.14 -2.78 14.17
C ASP A 163 -4.31 -2.90 15.44
N ILE A 164 -4.18 -1.81 16.18
CA ILE A 164 -3.45 -1.75 17.46
C ILE A 164 -4.47 -1.85 18.60
N PRO A 165 -4.40 -2.87 19.47
CA PRO A 165 -5.32 -3.01 20.59
C PRO A 165 -5.07 -1.91 21.63
N VAL A 166 -6.15 -1.39 22.20
CA VAL A 166 -6.17 -0.36 23.24
C VAL A 166 -6.57 -1.00 24.55
N ASN A 167 -5.71 -0.93 25.56
CA ASN A 167 -6.00 -1.38 26.91
C ASN A 167 -4.99 -0.77 27.91
N ASP A 168 -5.28 -0.88 29.19
CA ASP A 168 -4.45 -0.31 30.24
C ASP A 168 -3.05 -0.94 30.34
N GLN A 169 -2.88 -2.17 29.88
CA GLN A 169 -1.61 -2.90 29.84
C GLN A 169 -0.84 -2.72 28.51
N GLY A 170 -1.41 -2.00 27.55
CA GLY A 170 -0.85 -1.77 26.22
C GLY A 170 -0.92 -0.31 25.81
N VAL A 171 -1.38 -0.07 24.59
CA VAL A 171 -1.51 1.29 24.04
C VAL A 171 -2.76 1.95 24.61
N ALA A 172 -2.60 3.14 25.17
CA ALA A 172 -3.68 4.00 25.65
C ALA A 172 -4.12 5.02 24.60
N GLY A 173 -3.26 5.38 23.64
CA GLY A 173 -3.58 6.35 22.60
C GLY A 173 -2.53 6.46 21.52
N ILE A 174 -2.92 7.01 20.37
CA ILE A 174 -2.04 7.39 19.26
C ILE A 174 -1.70 8.88 19.44
N VAL A 175 -0.41 9.22 19.38
CA VAL A 175 0.10 10.59 19.45
C VAL A 175 0.27 11.15 18.03
N SER A 176 0.98 10.40 17.19
CA SER A 176 1.25 10.77 15.79
C SER A 176 1.43 9.53 14.94
N TYR A 177 1.30 9.67 13.64
CA TYR A 177 1.57 8.58 12.70
C TYR A 177 2.09 9.13 11.38
N GLU A 178 2.95 8.34 10.72
CA GLU A 178 3.50 8.59 9.40
C GLU A 178 3.43 7.29 8.58
N GLY A 179 3.24 7.40 7.27
CA GLY A 179 3.10 6.26 6.36
C GLY A 179 1.71 5.64 6.30
N PHE A 180 0.77 6.13 7.11
CA PHE A 180 -0.67 5.82 7.03
C PHE A 180 -1.45 7.04 6.57
N GLY A 181 -2.54 6.82 5.84
CA GLY A 181 -3.44 7.86 5.38
C GLY A 181 -4.49 8.28 6.42
N SER A 182 -4.84 7.38 7.34
CA SER A 182 -5.83 7.65 8.37
C SER A 182 -5.66 6.77 9.60
N VAL A 183 -6.21 7.25 10.73
CA VAL A 183 -6.39 6.49 11.96
C VAL A 183 -7.84 6.60 12.41
N GLU A 184 -8.45 5.47 12.77
CA GLU A 184 -9.83 5.40 13.22
C GLU A 184 -9.92 4.68 14.57
N PRO A 185 -10.63 5.26 15.55
CA PRO A 185 -10.97 4.55 16.78
C PRO A 185 -12.10 3.54 16.50
N ILE A 186 -11.87 2.29 16.84
CA ILE A 186 -12.77 1.17 16.58
C ILE A 186 -13.19 0.51 17.89
N CYS A 187 -14.49 0.25 18.01
CA CYS A 187 -15.06 -0.65 18.98
C CYS A 187 -15.22 -2.03 18.34
N ARG A 188 -14.39 -2.97 18.77
CA ARG A 188 -14.45 -4.37 18.33
C ARG A 188 -15.17 -5.18 19.39
N GLU A 189 -16.36 -5.65 19.07
CA GLU A 189 -17.11 -6.64 19.83
C GLU A 189 -16.96 -8.01 19.16
N THR A 190 -17.34 -9.09 19.86
CA THR A 190 -17.13 -10.48 19.40
C THR A 190 -17.65 -10.77 17.99
N LYS A 191 -18.64 -10.03 17.51
CA LYS A 191 -19.25 -10.25 16.17
C LYS A 191 -19.36 -8.97 15.31
N ARG A 192 -18.97 -7.81 15.83
CA ARG A 192 -19.11 -6.53 15.12
C ARG A 192 -17.90 -5.64 15.33
N THR A 193 -17.55 -4.94 14.29
CA THR A 193 -16.52 -3.90 14.31
C THR A 193 -17.14 -2.63 13.76
N SER A 194 -17.13 -1.56 14.54
CA SER A 194 -17.70 -0.27 14.13
C SER A 194 -16.83 0.89 14.62
N PRO A 195 -16.78 2.01 13.87
CA PRO A 195 -16.18 3.25 14.37
C PRO A 195 -16.86 3.68 15.67
N CYS A 196 -16.09 4.22 16.60
CA CYS A 196 -16.64 4.73 17.85
C CYS A 196 -15.81 5.93 18.37
N SER A 197 -16.20 6.51 19.51
CA SER A 197 -15.40 7.58 20.10
C SER A 197 -14.08 7.04 20.66
N VAL A 198 -13.04 7.87 20.66
CA VAL A 198 -11.70 7.49 21.19
C VAL A 198 -11.77 6.91 22.62
N ARG A 199 -12.65 7.47 23.48
CA ARG A 199 -12.83 7.02 24.87
C ARG A 199 -13.40 5.60 24.99
N ARG A 200 -14.07 5.11 23.96
CA ARG A 200 -14.73 3.78 23.95
C ARG A 200 -13.96 2.78 23.09
N ALA A 201 -12.99 3.25 22.33
CA ALA A 201 -12.23 2.42 21.41
C ALA A 201 -11.42 1.37 22.18
N ASN A 202 -11.45 0.16 21.70
CA ASN A 202 -10.56 -0.91 22.13
C ASN A 202 -9.55 -1.32 21.05
N VAL A 203 -9.59 -0.65 19.90
CA VAL A 203 -8.64 -0.79 18.80
C VAL A 203 -8.44 0.57 18.12
N PHE A 204 -7.21 0.93 17.79
CA PHE A 204 -6.92 1.94 16.79
C PHE A 204 -6.60 1.26 15.47
N ARG A 205 -7.35 1.60 14.42
CA ARG A 205 -7.18 1.12 13.06
C ARG A 205 -6.46 2.16 12.23
N LEU A 206 -5.25 1.85 11.79
CA LEU A 206 -4.48 2.65 10.86
C LEU A 206 -4.61 2.06 9.45
N LYS A 207 -4.85 2.91 8.45
CA LYS A 207 -5.07 2.50 7.07
C LYS A 207 -4.05 3.14 6.15
N ALA A 208 -3.47 2.34 5.26
CA ALA A 208 -2.69 2.83 4.12
C ALA A 208 -3.37 2.42 2.81
N ASN A 209 -3.34 3.32 1.82
CA ASN A 209 -3.97 3.10 0.52
C ASN A 209 -3.13 2.22 -0.39
N ARG A 210 -1.87 2.00 -0.05
CA ARG A 210 -0.96 1.07 -0.66
C ARG A 210 0.21 0.75 0.27
N TRP A 211 0.70 -0.49 0.21
CA TRP A 211 1.85 -0.96 0.96
C TRP A 211 2.82 -1.66 0.03
N ARG A 212 3.94 -1.01 -0.30
CA ARG A 212 4.93 -1.48 -1.28
C ARG A 212 6.12 -2.15 -0.60
N PRO A 213 6.90 -2.97 -1.32
CA PRO A 213 8.23 -3.37 -0.88
C PRO A 213 9.07 -2.15 -0.48
N GLY A 214 9.66 -2.21 0.71
CA GLY A 214 10.41 -1.11 1.30
C GLY A 214 9.56 0.02 1.90
N SER A 215 8.22 -0.05 1.85
CA SER A 215 7.36 0.87 2.60
C SER A 215 7.63 0.75 4.09
N GLN A 216 7.67 1.88 4.77
CA GLN A 216 7.81 1.97 6.21
C GLN A 216 6.77 2.93 6.77
N ALA A 217 6.23 2.59 7.92
CA ALA A 217 5.36 3.46 8.69
C ALA A 217 5.82 3.51 10.15
N VAL A 218 5.54 4.64 10.77
CA VAL A 218 5.91 4.92 12.15
C VAL A 218 4.68 5.42 12.90
N VAL A 219 4.44 4.88 14.09
CA VAL A 219 3.33 5.28 14.95
C VAL A 219 3.87 5.60 16.34
N GLU A 220 3.70 6.82 16.77
CA GLU A 220 3.98 7.21 18.15
C GLU A 220 2.75 6.96 19.00
N VAL A 221 2.94 6.21 20.08
CA VAL A 221 1.87 5.78 20.97
C VAL A 221 2.14 6.20 22.40
N ASN A 222 1.06 6.45 23.15
CA ASN A 222 1.09 6.47 24.61
C ASN A 222 0.74 5.10 25.14
N PHE A 223 1.51 4.61 26.08
CA PHE A 223 1.22 3.36 26.81
C PHE A 223 0.38 3.65 28.05
N GLY A 224 -0.45 2.71 28.43
CA GLY A 224 -1.16 2.74 29.71
C GLY A 224 -0.19 2.70 30.89
N PRO A 225 -0.64 3.14 32.08
CA PRO A 225 0.21 3.22 33.26
C PRO A 225 0.71 1.84 33.74
N GLU A 226 0.00 0.79 33.41
CA GLU A 226 0.34 -0.60 33.76
C GLU A 226 1.12 -1.33 32.67
N ALA A 227 1.45 -0.64 31.56
CA ALA A 227 2.16 -1.22 30.44
C ALA A 227 3.62 -1.51 30.79
N THR A 228 3.86 -2.61 31.47
CA THR A 228 5.20 -3.10 31.85
C THR A 228 5.84 -3.95 30.76
N GLY A 229 5.06 -4.33 29.73
CA GLY A 229 5.48 -5.25 28.68
C GLY A 229 6.54 -4.65 27.73
N ARG A 230 7.48 -5.48 27.36
CA ARG A 230 8.46 -5.19 26.29
C ARG A 230 7.89 -5.47 24.91
N GLU A 231 6.68 -6.00 24.84
CA GLU A 231 6.06 -6.50 23.62
C GLU A 231 4.66 -5.91 23.47
N LEU A 232 4.32 -5.60 22.22
CA LEU A 232 2.97 -5.22 21.82
C LEU A 232 2.56 -6.07 20.64
N MET A 233 1.39 -6.68 20.70
CA MET A 233 0.80 -7.44 19.61
C MET A 233 -0.21 -6.58 18.87
N ALA A 234 -0.11 -6.51 17.55
CA ALA A 234 -1.06 -5.85 16.66
C ALA A 234 -1.46 -6.80 15.53
N LEU A 235 -2.59 -6.54 14.89
CA LEU A 235 -3.06 -7.33 13.76
C LEU A 235 -2.86 -6.54 12.47
N ALA A 236 -2.05 -7.05 11.56
CA ALA A 236 -1.88 -6.51 10.24
C ALA A 236 -2.76 -7.27 9.23
N THR A 237 -3.48 -6.54 8.40
CA THR A 237 -4.26 -7.09 7.29
C THR A 237 -3.80 -6.42 6.01
N LEU A 238 -3.44 -7.22 5.02
CA LEU A 238 -2.98 -6.74 3.73
C LEU A 238 -3.80 -7.38 2.62
N ARG A 239 -4.24 -6.57 1.67
CA ARG A 239 -4.86 -7.03 0.42
C ARG A 239 -3.81 -7.00 -0.66
N SER A 240 -3.38 -8.18 -1.08
CA SER A 240 -2.32 -8.30 -2.07
C SER A 240 -2.79 -8.01 -3.49
N ASP A 241 -1.85 -7.70 -4.38
CA ASP A 241 -2.12 -7.42 -5.80
C ASP A 241 -2.81 -8.59 -6.51
N ASP A 242 -2.58 -9.85 -6.09
CA ASP A 242 -3.23 -11.04 -6.62
C ASP A 242 -4.63 -11.29 -6.04
N GLY A 243 -5.13 -10.36 -5.19
CA GLY A 243 -6.46 -10.41 -4.59
C GLY A 243 -6.55 -11.24 -3.31
N ARG A 244 -5.46 -11.83 -2.84
CA ARG A 244 -5.44 -12.53 -1.53
C ARG A 244 -5.53 -11.54 -0.39
N VAL A 245 -6.16 -11.95 0.71
CA VAL A 245 -6.15 -11.23 1.97
C VAL A 245 -5.21 -11.97 2.93
N ILE A 246 -4.15 -11.29 3.34
CA ILE A 246 -3.16 -11.81 4.27
C ILE A 246 -3.41 -11.15 5.62
N VAL A 247 -3.54 -11.96 6.66
CA VAL A 247 -3.73 -11.49 8.04
C VAL A 247 -2.60 -12.06 8.88
N GLU A 248 -1.83 -11.18 9.49
CA GLU A 248 -0.68 -11.55 10.32
C GLU A 248 -0.73 -10.85 11.67
N THR A 249 -0.30 -11.54 12.70
CA THR A 249 -0.04 -10.94 14.00
C THR A 249 1.36 -10.37 14.01
N VAL A 250 1.45 -9.06 14.20
CA VAL A 250 2.71 -8.32 14.26
C VAL A 250 3.10 -8.13 15.70
N GLN A 251 4.29 -8.60 16.08
CA GLN A 251 4.85 -8.43 17.39
C GLN A 251 5.87 -7.30 17.38
N PHE A 252 5.61 -6.25 18.13
CA PHE A 252 6.56 -5.16 18.35
C PHE A 252 7.35 -5.44 19.63
N VAL A 253 8.64 -5.67 19.45
CA VAL A 253 9.56 -5.99 20.56
C VAL A 253 10.47 -4.82 20.81
N SER A 254 10.64 -4.43 22.07
CA SER A 254 11.62 -3.42 22.47
C SER A 254 13.03 -4.00 22.32
N LYS A 255 13.83 -3.31 21.51
CA LYS A 255 15.26 -3.57 21.38
C LYS A 255 16.05 -2.90 22.49
#